data_abb878e1fb083c22e28c06eb21ad61a7
#
_entry.id   abb878e1fb083c22e28c06eb21ad61a7
#
_cell.length_a   1.000
_cell.length_b   1.000
_cell.length_c   1.000
_cell.angle_alpha   90.00
_cell.angle_beta   90.00
_cell.angle_gamma   90.00
#
_symmetry.space_group_name_H-M   'P 1'
#
loop_
_entity.id
_entity.type
_entity.pdbx_description
1 polymer ?
#
loop_
_entity_poly.entity_id
_entity_poly.type
_entity_poly.pdbx_seq_one_letter_code
_entity_poly.pdbx_strand_id
1 'polypeptide(L)'
;VTFDPRLTPARPDLAAKHLEGKVEAERFVEATICEVFDPRAPVRRAPAPDAPLETEALKGERVSVYETTEEGWCWGQLSSDGYVGWIPANALTTHCTEPKMKVQALSTLVFPAPNIKMPPIEALPFGAKIAVGRIEEPFAVTAQGGFIPLQHLAPLDKSEGDYVAVAEWFLGAPYLWGGKTHLGIDCSGLVQVAVAACGIACPRDSDMQENALGEPVSVPGALSMPQRGDLIFWPRHVALVRDRKTIIHANAHHMAVAIEPINQAVARIKAAGSEVTSMRRVIVRTQSGG
;
A
#
# COMPACT_ATOMS: atom_id res chain seq x y z
N VAL A 1 -6.39 -7.55 -26.54
CA VAL A 1 -6.38 -7.53 -25.06
C VAL A 1 -6.03 -6.11 -24.65
N THR A 2 -6.95 -5.41 -23.98
CA THR A 2 -6.66 -4.06 -23.45
C THR A 2 -5.86 -4.22 -22.17
N PHE A 3 -4.62 -3.78 -22.18
CA PHE A 3 -3.75 -3.79 -21.01
C PHE A 3 -4.00 -2.54 -20.14
N ASP A 4 -4.06 -2.72 -18.83
CA ASP A 4 -4.13 -1.60 -17.89
C ASP A 4 -2.73 -0.97 -17.74
N PRO A 5 -2.52 0.30 -18.13
CA PRO A 5 -1.21 0.93 -18.07
C PRO A 5 -0.68 1.10 -16.64
N ARG A 6 -1.55 1.04 -15.63
CA ARG A 6 -1.15 1.08 -14.21
C ARG A 6 -0.44 -0.20 -13.77
N LEU A 7 -0.69 -1.32 -14.47
CA LEU A 7 -0.16 -2.64 -14.13
C LEU A 7 0.72 -3.24 -15.23
N THR A 8 0.78 -2.57 -16.39
CA THR A 8 1.53 -3.08 -17.55
C THR A 8 2.71 -2.17 -17.81
N PRO A 9 3.95 -2.65 -17.65
CA PRO A 9 5.14 -1.83 -17.89
C PRO A 9 5.41 -1.69 -19.40
N ALA A 10 4.54 -0.88 -20.05
CA ALA A 10 4.59 -0.56 -21.46
C ALA A 10 4.20 0.90 -21.72
N ARG A 11 5.05 1.59 -22.47
CA ARG A 11 4.85 2.91 -23.07
C ARG A 11 5.12 2.80 -24.56
N PRO A 12 4.72 3.76 -25.41
CA PRO A 12 5.01 3.71 -26.85
C PRO A 12 6.50 3.59 -27.19
N ASP A 13 7.37 4.23 -26.41
CA ASP A 13 8.83 4.26 -26.61
C ASP A 13 9.57 3.06 -25.97
N LEU A 14 8.98 2.45 -24.92
CA LEU A 14 9.65 1.44 -24.10
C LEU A 14 8.68 0.48 -23.45
N ALA A 15 8.96 -0.82 -23.52
CA ALA A 15 8.24 -1.83 -22.76
C ALA A 15 9.18 -2.88 -22.15
N ALA A 16 8.66 -3.59 -21.14
CA ALA A 16 9.35 -4.72 -20.54
C ALA A 16 9.55 -5.84 -21.57
N LYS A 17 10.71 -6.52 -21.54
CA LYS A 17 11.07 -7.59 -22.49
C LYS A 17 10.04 -8.72 -22.59
N HIS A 18 9.43 -9.11 -21.46
CA HIS A 18 8.43 -10.19 -21.43
C HIS A 18 7.10 -9.83 -22.14
N LEU A 19 6.92 -8.58 -22.52
CA LEU A 19 5.76 -8.08 -23.27
C LEU A 19 6.01 -8.02 -24.79
N GLU A 20 7.20 -8.39 -25.27
CA GLU A 20 7.52 -8.42 -26.69
C GLU A 20 6.53 -9.35 -27.43
N GLY A 21 5.99 -8.84 -28.54
CA GLY A 21 4.93 -9.51 -29.29
C GLY A 21 3.53 -9.44 -28.67
N LYS A 22 3.35 -8.81 -27.50
CA LYS A 22 2.05 -8.64 -26.83
C LYS A 22 1.57 -7.19 -26.82
N VAL A 23 2.50 -6.24 -26.86
CA VAL A 23 2.26 -4.81 -26.90
C VAL A 23 3.09 -4.17 -28.00
N GLU A 24 2.70 -2.97 -28.46
CA GLU A 24 3.49 -2.16 -29.38
C GLU A 24 4.40 -1.22 -28.58
N ALA A 25 5.71 -1.27 -28.83
CA ALA A 25 6.72 -0.36 -28.30
C ALA A 25 7.94 -0.30 -29.23
N GLU A 26 8.64 0.84 -29.22
CA GLU A 26 9.83 1.02 -30.05
C GLU A 26 11.00 0.11 -29.62
N ARG A 27 11.12 -0.12 -28.28
CA ARG A 27 12.17 -0.98 -27.72
C ARG A 27 11.64 -1.79 -26.53
N PHE A 28 12.25 -2.95 -26.33
CA PHE A 28 11.94 -3.87 -25.23
C PHE A 28 13.19 -4.10 -24.37
N VAL A 29 13.08 -3.93 -23.07
CA VAL A 29 14.23 -3.98 -22.15
C VAL A 29 14.00 -4.96 -21.01
N GLU A 30 15.09 -5.57 -20.56
CA GLU A 30 15.11 -6.33 -19.30
C GLU A 30 15.08 -5.36 -18.11
N ALA A 31 14.48 -5.79 -17.00
CA ALA A 31 14.46 -5.00 -15.80
C ALA A 31 15.78 -5.10 -15.02
N THR A 32 16.21 -3.99 -14.45
CA THR A 32 17.16 -4.00 -13.33
C THR A 32 16.36 -4.08 -12.03
N ILE A 33 16.64 -5.10 -11.22
CA ILE A 33 15.96 -5.24 -9.92
C ILE A 33 16.61 -4.30 -8.91
N CYS A 34 15.78 -3.42 -8.34
CA CYS A 34 16.17 -2.51 -7.27
C CYS A 34 15.35 -2.78 -6.00
N GLU A 35 15.83 -2.25 -4.89
CA GLU A 35 15.15 -2.22 -3.60
C GLU A 35 14.88 -0.77 -3.21
N VAL A 36 13.73 -0.52 -2.58
CA VAL A 36 13.42 0.77 -1.99
C VAL A 36 14.29 0.97 -0.76
N PHE A 37 15.18 1.96 -0.82
CA PHE A 37 16.12 2.29 0.24
C PHE A 37 15.54 3.29 1.25
N ASP A 38 14.80 4.28 0.79
CA ASP A 38 14.14 5.27 1.63
C ASP A 38 13.03 4.63 2.47
N PRO A 39 12.65 5.20 3.63
CA PRO A 39 11.50 4.74 4.42
C PRO A 39 10.23 4.57 3.60
N ARG A 40 10.03 5.47 2.63
CA ARG A 40 8.99 5.45 1.60
C ARG A 40 9.45 6.24 0.39
N ALA A 41 9.14 5.74 -0.79
CA ALA A 41 9.43 6.40 -2.06
C ALA A 41 8.11 6.73 -2.79
N PRO A 42 7.91 7.96 -3.26
CA PRO A 42 6.73 8.30 -4.06
C PRO A 42 6.81 7.61 -5.43
N VAL A 43 5.70 7.03 -5.86
CA VAL A 43 5.51 6.53 -7.22
C VAL A 43 4.58 7.51 -7.94
N ARG A 44 5.07 8.16 -8.98
CA ARG A 44 4.41 9.27 -9.64
C ARG A 44 4.00 8.92 -11.07
N ARG A 45 3.03 9.69 -11.59
CA ARG A 45 2.55 9.54 -12.96
C ARG A 45 3.57 9.96 -14.02
N ALA A 46 4.44 10.90 -13.69
CA ALA A 46 5.46 11.45 -14.59
C ALA A 46 6.78 11.69 -13.83
N PRO A 47 7.93 11.78 -14.51
CA PRO A 47 9.24 12.01 -13.92
C PRO A 47 9.42 13.48 -13.50
N ALA A 48 8.59 13.94 -12.58
CA ALA A 48 8.62 15.30 -12.05
C ALA A 48 8.18 15.35 -10.59
N PRO A 49 8.79 16.22 -9.76
CA PRO A 49 8.49 16.28 -8.32
C PRO A 49 7.07 16.78 -8.01
N ASP A 50 6.46 17.53 -8.90
CA ASP A 50 5.09 18.07 -8.83
C ASP A 50 4.05 17.20 -9.57
N ALA A 51 4.48 16.10 -10.22
CA ALA A 51 3.56 15.16 -10.84
C ALA A 51 2.68 14.48 -9.78
N PRO A 52 1.42 14.13 -10.14
CA PRO A 52 0.50 13.43 -9.23
C PRO A 52 1.13 12.18 -8.61
N LEU A 53 0.95 12.02 -7.30
CA LEU A 53 1.29 10.80 -6.59
C LEU A 53 0.25 9.72 -6.95
N GLU A 54 0.70 8.56 -7.40
CA GLU A 54 -0.16 7.42 -7.71
C GLU A 54 -0.17 6.41 -6.55
N THR A 55 1.00 6.15 -5.99
CA THR A 55 1.18 5.29 -4.82
C THR A 55 2.51 5.58 -4.13
N GLU A 56 2.80 4.90 -3.03
CA GLU A 56 4.09 4.89 -2.35
C GLU A 56 4.66 3.47 -2.35
N ALA A 57 5.98 3.36 -2.50
CA ALA A 57 6.73 2.13 -2.26
C ALA A 57 7.44 2.24 -0.91
N LEU A 58 7.44 1.18 -0.11
CA LEU A 58 8.00 1.18 1.23
C LEU A 58 9.39 0.53 1.26
N LYS A 59 10.21 0.92 2.23
CA LYS A 59 11.54 0.35 2.45
C LYS A 59 11.53 -1.19 2.36
N GLY A 60 12.49 -1.73 1.62
CA GLY A 60 12.65 -3.17 1.39
C GLY A 60 11.70 -3.77 0.33
N GLU A 61 10.83 -2.98 -0.31
CA GLU A 61 10.07 -3.45 -1.46
C GLU A 61 10.95 -3.55 -2.70
N ARG A 62 10.66 -4.51 -3.58
CA ARG A 62 11.36 -4.69 -4.86
C ARG A 62 10.69 -3.92 -5.97
N VAL A 63 11.51 -3.36 -6.84
CA VAL A 63 11.09 -2.63 -8.03
C VAL A 63 11.85 -3.17 -9.24
N SER A 64 11.11 -3.56 -10.26
CA SER A 64 11.66 -3.86 -11.60
C SER A 64 11.81 -2.55 -12.37
N VAL A 65 13.02 -2.01 -12.45
CA VAL A 65 13.32 -0.75 -13.13
C VAL A 65 13.67 -1.02 -14.58
N TYR A 66 12.94 -0.38 -15.50
CA TYR A 66 13.12 -0.52 -16.96
C TYR A 66 13.86 0.66 -17.59
N GLU A 67 13.87 1.82 -16.93
CA GLU A 67 14.55 3.02 -17.37
C GLU A 67 15.02 3.84 -16.18
N THR A 68 16.20 4.46 -16.33
CA THR A 68 16.67 5.52 -15.43
C THR A 68 17.05 6.72 -16.29
N THR A 69 16.44 7.88 -16.00
CA THR A 69 16.71 9.12 -16.75
C THR A 69 17.91 9.87 -16.17
N GLU A 70 18.48 10.78 -16.96
CA GLU A 70 19.59 11.64 -16.52
C GLU A 70 19.18 12.60 -15.39
N GLU A 71 17.88 12.95 -15.33
CA GLU A 71 17.31 13.81 -14.28
C GLU A 71 17.09 13.07 -12.96
N GLY A 72 17.42 11.77 -12.89
CA GLY A 72 17.37 10.99 -11.67
C GLY A 72 15.99 10.39 -11.36
N TRP A 73 15.24 9.98 -12.37
CA TRP A 73 13.99 9.23 -12.25
C TRP A 73 14.13 7.81 -12.77
N CYS A 74 13.54 6.85 -12.06
CA CYS A 74 13.40 5.47 -12.49
C CYS A 74 11.96 5.18 -12.88
N TRP A 75 11.73 4.66 -14.10
CA TRP A 75 10.45 4.08 -14.48
C TRP A 75 10.46 2.59 -14.20
N GLY A 76 9.51 2.15 -13.37
CA GLY A 76 9.53 0.78 -12.89
C GLY A 76 8.18 0.26 -12.44
N GLN A 77 8.18 -1.02 -12.10
CA GLN A 77 7.01 -1.76 -11.61
C GLN A 77 7.29 -2.31 -10.21
N LEU A 78 6.40 -2.04 -9.27
CA LEU A 78 6.46 -2.60 -7.92
C LEU A 78 6.17 -4.10 -7.96
N SER A 79 6.97 -4.89 -7.23
CA SER A 79 6.74 -6.34 -7.13
C SER A 79 5.59 -6.70 -6.19
N SER A 80 5.17 -5.78 -5.32
CA SER A 80 4.14 -6.03 -4.31
C SER A 80 2.72 -6.10 -4.88
N ASP A 81 2.39 -5.22 -5.82
CA ASP A 81 1.05 -5.08 -6.39
C ASP A 81 1.04 -4.89 -7.92
N GLY A 82 2.23 -4.88 -8.53
CA GLY A 82 2.38 -4.70 -9.97
C GLY A 82 2.24 -3.27 -10.46
N TYR A 83 2.13 -2.27 -9.57
CA TYR A 83 1.89 -0.88 -9.97
C TYR A 83 3.09 -0.28 -10.69
N VAL A 84 2.84 0.41 -11.80
CA VAL A 84 3.85 1.01 -12.67
C VAL A 84 3.89 2.52 -12.48
N GLY A 85 5.08 3.09 -12.37
CA GLY A 85 5.23 4.54 -12.29
C GLY A 85 6.67 5.02 -12.19
N TRP A 86 6.82 6.30 -11.93
CA TRP A 86 8.10 6.98 -11.81
C TRP A 86 8.50 7.16 -10.35
N ILE A 87 9.71 6.75 -10.02
CA ILE A 87 10.28 6.75 -8.67
C ILE A 87 11.56 7.54 -8.70
N PRO A 88 11.87 8.42 -7.72
CA PRO A 88 13.17 9.06 -7.63
C PRO A 88 14.29 8.02 -7.53
N ALA A 89 15.31 8.13 -8.38
CA ALA A 89 16.40 7.15 -8.46
C ALA A 89 17.18 7.04 -7.13
N ASN A 90 17.33 8.15 -6.41
CA ASN A 90 17.99 8.19 -5.11
C ASN A 90 17.22 7.47 -3.98
N ALA A 91 15.93 7.18 -4.18
CA ALA A 91 15.14 6.37 -3.25
C ALA A 91 15.34 4.86 -3.46
N LEU A 92 16.08 4.45 -4.49
CA LEU A 92 16.32 3.07 -4.87
C LEU A 92 17.79 2.68 -4.74
N THR A 93 18.04 1.39 -4.51
CA THR A 93 19.37 0.81 -4.54
C THR A 93 19.37 -0.50 -5.33
N THR A 94 20.47 -0.75 -6.06
CA THR A 94 20.71 -2.06 -6.70
C THR A 94 21.28 -3.10 -5.74
N HIS A 95 21.73 -2.65 -4.56
CA HIS A 95 22.20 -3.53 -3.50
C HIS A 95 20.97 -4.08 -2.73
N CYS A 96 20.41 -5.13 -3.27
CA CYS A 96 19.22 -5.76 -2.71
C CYS A 96 19.55 -6.61 -1.48
N THR A 97 18.81 -6.42 -0.40
CA THR A 97 18.91 -7.20 0.83
C THR A 97 17.83 -8.29 0.89
N GLU A 98 17.98 -9.27 1.79
CA GLU A 98 16.93 -10.25 2.05
C GLU A 98 16.21 -9.90 3.36
N PRO A 99 15.02 -9.30 3.29
CA PRO A 99 14.27 -8.94 4.48
C PRO A 99 13.83 -10.20 5.22
N LYS A 100 13.93 -10.17 6.56
CA LYS A 100 13.49 -11.24 7.45
C LYS A 100 12.31 -10.84 8.31
N MET A 101 12.13 -9.53 8.50
CA MET A 101 11.09 -8.96 9.34
C MET A 101 10.39 -7.80 8.64
N LYS A 102 9.23 -7.44 9.14
CA LYS A 102 8.47 -6.25 8.75
C LYS A 102 8.11 -5.43 9.97
N VAL A 103 7.92 -4.14 9.76
CA VAL A 103 7.40 -3.24 10.80
C VAL A 103 5.93 -3.57 11.05
N GLN A 104 5.59 -3.97 12.28
CA GLN A 104 4.22 -4.25 12.73
C GLN A 104 3.61 -3.08 13.52
N ALA A 105 4.42 -2.17 14.06
CA ALA A 105 3.93 -0.93 14.65
C ALA A 105 3.49 0.05 13.56
N LEU A 106 2.56 0.95 13.86
CA LEU A 106 2.10 1.97 12.90
C LEU A 106 3.27 2.81 12.37
N SER A 107 4.26 3.05 13.24
CA SER A 107 5.55 3.65 12.91
C SER A 107 6.60 3.16 13.90
N THR A 108 7.86 3.13 13.48
CA THR A 108 9.00 2.84 14.35
C THR A 108 10.17 3.74 14.01
N LEU A 109 11.13 3.83 14.94
CA LEU A 109 12.35 4.62 14.79
C LEU A 109 13.56 3.70 14.67
N VAL A 110 14.51 4.11 13.85
CA VAL A 110 15.82 3.45 13.72
C VAL A 110 16.85 4.34 14.42
N PHE A 111 17.57 3.77 15.37
CA PHE A 111 18.59 4.49 16.15
C PHE A 111 20.00 4.11 15.68
N PRO A 112 20.99 5.02 15.82
CA PRO A 112 22.39 4.72 15.44
C PRO A 112 23.10 3.78 16.44
N ALA A 113 22.55 3.58 17.64
CA ALA A 113 23.06 2.71 18.70
C ALA A 113 21.90 2.19 19.56
N PRO A 114 22.09 1.19 20.43
CA PRO A 114 21.05 0.67 21.33
C PRO A 114 20.72 1.63 22.47
N ASN A 115 20.39 2.86 22.12
CA ASN A 115 20.11 3.93 23.06
C ASN A 115 18.97 4.83 22.52
N ILE A 116 17.80 4.75 23.14
CA ILE A 116 16.60 5.52 22.77
C ILE A 116 16.71 7.03 23.01
N LYS A 117 17.74 7.50 23.70
CA LYS A 117 18.01 8.93 23.95
C LYS A 117 18.79 9.59 22.80
N MET A 118 19.34 8.79 21.88
CA MET A 118 20.00 9.33 20.69
C MET A 118 18.96 9.75 19.65
N PRO A 119 19.24 10.78 18.85
CA PRO A 119 18.39 11.12 17.71
C PRO A 119 18.26 9.94 16.77
N PRO A 120 17.04 9.59 16.34
CA PRO A 120 16.84 8.53 15.35
C PRO A 120 17.40 8.97 13.99
N ILE A 121 17.89 8.01 13.21
CA ILE A 121 18.39 8.25 11.85
C ILE A 121 17.28 8.20 10.79
N GLU A 122 16.22 7.44 11.05
CA GLU A 122 15.04 7.40 10.18
C GLU A 122 13.80 6.93 10.98
N ALA A 123 12.61 7.17 10.40
CA ALA A 123 11.34 6.64 10.87
C ALA A 123 10.73 5.74 9.79
N LEU A 124 10.30 4.53 10.15
CA LEU A 124 9.78 3.54 9.22
C LEU A 124 8.28 3.36 9.43
N PRO A 125 7.48 3.33 8.34
CA PRO A 125 6.06 3.09 8.44
C PRO A 125 5.74 1.60 8.62
N PHE A 126 4.51 1.32 9.02
CA PHE A 126 3.92 -0.02 9.02
C PHE A 126 4.10 -0.71 7.66
N GLY A 127 4.50 -1.97 7.67
CA GLY A 127 4.71 -2.76 6.47
C GLY A 127 6.09 -2.65 5.83
N ALA A 128 6.95 -1.68 6.25
CA ALA A 128 8.33 -1.62 5.77
C ALA A 128 9.07 -2.94 6.09
N LYS A 129 9.84 -3.45 5.13
CA LYS A 129 10.54 -4.74 5.23
C LYS A 129 12.00 -4.52 5.60
N ILE A 130 12.48 -5.28 6.55
CA ILE A 130 13.78 -5.06 7.19
C ILE A 130 14.68 -6.30 7.09
N ALA A 131 15.85 -6.13 6.50
CA ALA A 131 16.94 -7.11 6.61
C ALA A 131 17.57 -6.99 7.99
N VAL A 132 17.26 -7.92 8.88
CA VAL A 132 17.82 -8.01 10.24
C VAL A 132 19.06 -8.89 10.20
N GLY A 133 20.19 -8.31 10.59
CA GLY A 133 21.47 -9.03 10.69
C GLY A 133 21.60 -9.85 11.96
N ARG A 134 21.18 -9.29 13.11
CA ARG A 134 21.22 -9.94 14.42
C ARG A 134 20.19 -9.33 15.38
N ILE A 135 19.94 -10.01 16.48
CA ILE A 135 19.12 -9.52 17.60
C ILE A 135 20.04 -9.18 18.77
N GLU A 136 19.88 -8.00 19.32
CA GLU A 136 20.50 -7.51 20.56
C GLU A 136 19.40 -6.96 21.45
N GLU A 137 18.73 -7.82 22.22
CA GLU A 137 17.56 -7.41 23.01
C GLU A 137 17.85 -6.16 23.85
N PRO A 138 16.92 -5.19 23.86
CA PRO A 138 15.57 -5.20 23.26
C PRO A 138 15.50 -4.68 21.81
N PHE A 139 16.59 -4.73 21.02
CA PHE A 139 16.67 -4.25 19.66
C PHE A 139 16.93 -5.36 18.64
N ALA A 140 16.43 -5.17 17.43
CA ALA A 140 16.91 -5.81 16.21
C ALA A 140 17.92 -4.87 15.53
N VAL A 141 19.04 -5.41 15.07
CA VAL A 141 20.07 -4.66 14.34
C VAL A 141 19.91 -4.95 12.87
N THR A 142 19.66 -3.89 12.08
CA THR A 142 19.53 -4.00 10.62
C THR A 142 20.86 -4.40 9.98
N ALA A 143 20.81 -4.88 8.74
CA ALA A 143 22.02 -5.18 7.98
C ALA A 143 22.93 -3.95 7.76
N GLN A 144 22.36 -2.74 7.82
CA GLN A 144 23.07 -1.47 7.73
C GLN A 144 23.56 -0.94 9.11
N GLY A 145 23.30 -1.67 10.20
CA GLY A 145 23.78 -1.33 11.54
C GLY A 145 22.84 -0.45 12.37
N GLY A 146 21.65 -0.12 11.88
CA GLY A 146 20.64 0.62 12.64
C GLY A 146 19.91 -0.26 13.66
N PHE A 147 19.47 0.32 14.78
CA PHE A 147 18.80 -0.36 15.90
C PHE A 147 17.31 -0.03 15.90
N ILE A 148 16.46 -1.06 15.78
CA ILE A 148 15.00 -0.94 15.81
C ILE A 148 14.48 -1.68 17.06
N PRO A 149 13.55 -1.09 17.86
CA PRO A 149 12.92 -1.82 18.95
C PRO A 149 12.30 -3.13 18.46
N LEU A 150 12.76 -4.26 19.00
CA LEU A 150 12.36 -5.59 18.52
C LEU A 150 10.86 -5.81 18.60
N GLN A 151 10.19 -5.25 19.61
CA GLN A 151 8.72 -5.31 19.77
C GLN A 151 7.94 -4.61 18.64
N HIS A 152 8.58 -3.76 17.83
CA HIS A 152 7.96 -3.10 16.67
C HIS A 152 8.08 -3.91 15.38
N LEU A 153 8.74 -5.06 15.42
CA LEU A 153 8.96 -5.93 14.27
C LEU A 153 8.23 -7.26 14.42
N ALA A 154 7.87 -7.83 13.29
CA ALA A 154 7.32 -9.18 13.20
C ALA A 154 7.97 -9.95 12.05
N PRO A 155 7.97 -11.29 12.07
CA PRO A 155 8.32 -12.10 10.91
C PRO A 155 7.50 -11.73 9.68
N LEU A 156 8.06 -11.90 8.47
CA LEU A 156 7.37 -11.51 7.22
C LEU A 156 6.04 -12.25 7.01
N ASP A 157 5.97 -13.50 7.43
CA ASP A 157 4.82 -14.40 7.29
C ASP A 157 3.73 -14.18 8.36
N LYS A 158 4.01 -13.38 9.40
CA LYS A 158 2.98 -13.03 10.38
C LYS A 158 1.86 -12.25 9.71
N SER A 159 0.63 -12.71 9.86
CA SER A 159 -0.58 -12.03 9.39
C SER A 159 -1.46 -11.60 10.55
N GLU A 160 -2.15 -10.47 10.37
CA GLU A 160 -3.18 -10.00 11.30
C GLU A 160 -4.50 -10.76 11.06
N GLY A 161 -5.33 -10.86 12.09
CA GLY A 161 -6.58 -11.62 12.01
C GLY A 161 -7.81 -10.79 11.57
N ASP A 162 -7.72 -9.45 11.64
CA ASP A 162 -8.84 -8.54 11.38
C ASP A 162 -8.32 -7.25 10.70
N TYR A 163 -8.53 -7.15 9.40
CA TYR A 163 -8.09 -5.99 8.62
C TYR A 163 -8.88 -4.70 8.98
N VAL A 164 -10.06 -4.80 9.56
CA VAL A 164 -10.76 -3.61 10.05
C VAL A 164 -10.06 -3.07 11.30
N ALA A 165 -9.60 -3.95 12.19
CA ALA A 165 -8.79 -3.53 13.33
C ALA A 165 -7.47 -2.87 12.88
N VAL A 166 -6.83 -3.39 11.83
CA VAL A 166 -5.65 -2.74 11.23
C VAL A 166 -6.00 -1.36 10.68
N ALA A 167 -7.12 -1.21 9.96
CA ALA A 167 -7.57 0.09 9.47
C ALA A 167 -7.82 1.09 10.62
N GLU A 168 -8.32 0.63 11.77
CA GLU A 168 -8.56 1.46 12.96
C GLU A 168 -7.25 2.04 13.54
N TRP A 169 -6.09 1.40 13.34
CA TRP A 169 -4.79 1.98 13.75
C TRP A 169 -4.47 3.29 13.03
N PHE A 170 -5.01 3.50 11.82
CA PHE A 170 -4.79 4.69 11.01
C PHE A 170 -5.79 5.81 11.31
N LEU A 171 -6.68 5.65 12.30
CA LEU A 171 -7.68 6.67 12.63
C LEU A 171 -7.01 8.03 12.90
N GLY A 172 -7.47 9.07 12.20
CA GLY A 172 -6.90 10.41 12.26
C GLY A 172 -5.68 10.65 11.35
N ALA A 173 -5.15 9.62 10.67
CA ALA A 173 -4.10 9.83 9.67
C ALA A 173 -4.62 10.76 8.56
N PRO A 174 -3.81 11.76 8.10
CA PRO A 174 -4.23 12.72 7.08
C PRO A 174 -4.63 12.03 5.77
N TYR A 175 -5.63 12.60 5.08
CA TYR A 175 -5.93 12.17 3.71
C TYR A 175 -4.84 12.66 2.76
N LEU A 176 -4.21 11.73 2.06
CA LEU A 176 -3.22 12.01 1.02
C LEU A 176 -3.54 11.14 -0.19
N TRP A 177 -3.88 11.76 -1.31
CA TRP A 177 -4.06 11.04 -2.58
C TRP A 177 -2.78 10.26 -2.93
N GLY A 178 -2.91 8.98 -3.23
CA GLY A 178 -1.76 8.11 -3.50
C GLY A 178 -0.99 7.62 -2.26
N GLY A 179 -1.28 8.14 -1.07
CA GLY A 179 -0.60 7.74 0.16
C GLY A 179 -1.01 6.35 0.66
N LYS A 180 -0.08 5.68 1.35
CA LYS A 180 -0.35 4.39 2.03
C LYS A 180 0.37 4.24 3.38
N THR A 181 0.64 5.37 4.05
CA THR A 181 1.27 5.38 5.38
C THR A 181 0.46 6.23 6.38
N HIS A 182 0.81 6.15 7.66
CA HIS A 182 0.21 6.99 8.71
C HIS A 182 0.49 8.49 8.53
N LEU A 183 1.47 8.87 7.71
CA LEU A 183 1.78 10.26 7.38
C LEU A 183 0.82 10.84 6.34
N GLY A 184 0.10 9.97 5.65
CA GLY A 184 -0.94 10.29 4.69
C GLY A 184 -1.39 9.03 3.96
N ILE A 185 -2.70 8.87 3.82
CA ILE A 185 -3.30 7.67 3.23
C ILE A 185 -4.60 8.02 2.50
N ASP A 186 -4.86 7.40 1.35
CA ASP A 186 -6.15 7.52 0.66
C ASP A 186 -7.08 6.32 0.95
N CYS A 187 -8.27 6.34 0.38
CA CYS A 187 -9.30 5.33 0.67
C CYS A 187 -8.86 3.92 0.28
N SER A 188 -8.33 3.75 -0.92
CA SER A 188 -7.86 2.45 -1.42
C SER A 188 -6.52 2.04 -0.80
N GLY A 189 -5.65 2.99 -0.45
CA GLY A 189 -4.43 2.74 0.31
C GLY A 189 -4.72 2.17 1.70
N LEU A 190 -5.73 2.71 2.40
CA LEU A 190 -6.17 2.18 3.68
C LEU A 190 -6.66 0.73 3.57
N VAL A 191 -7.49 0.44 2.57
CA VAL A 191 -7.96 -0.92 2.29
C VAL A 191 -6.78 -1.83 1.93
N GLN A 192 -5.89 -1.38 1.02
CA GLN A 192 -4.73 -2.16 0.60
C GLN A 192 -3.84 -2.56 1.77
N VAL A 193 -3.44 -1.59 2.59
CA VAL A 193 -2.56 -1.84 3.74
C VAL A 193 -3.21 -2.76 4.76
N ALA A 194 -4.49 -2.54 5.06
CA ALA A 194 -5.22 -3.34 6.04
C ALA A 194 -5.43 -4.79 5.58
N VAL A 195 -5.88 -4.99 4.33
CA VAL A 195 -6.14 -6.32 3.75
C VAL A 195 -4.83 -7.10 3.54
N ALA A 196 -3.77 -6.42 3.06
CA ALA A 196 -2.45 -7.02 2.90
C ALA A 196 -1.82 -7.44 4.24
N ALA A 197 -2.08 -6.71 5.34
CA ALA A 197 -1.64 -7.10 6.68
C ALA A 197 -2.22 -8.45 7.12
N CYS A 198 -3.39 -8.83 6.60
CA CYS A 198 -4.02 -10.13 6.82
C CYS A 198 -3.59 -11.21 5.81
N GLY A 199 -2.54 -10.94 5.00
CA GLY A 199 -2.01 -11.90 4.03
C GLY A 199 -2.85 -12.06 2.76
N ILE A 200 -3.77 -11.11 2.49
CA ILE A 200 -4.63 -11.13 1.31
C ILE A 200 -4.07 -10.16 0.27
N ALA A 201 -3.84 -10.65 -0.96
CA ALA A 201 -3.42 -9.80 -2.07
C ALA A 201 -4.48 -8.73 -2.37
N CYS A 202 -4.05 -7.48 -2.46
CA CYS A 202 -4.95 -6.34 -2.63
C CYS A 202 -4.38 -5.36 -3.65
N PRO A 203 -5.08 -5.06 -4.75
CA PRO A 203 -4.67 -4.04 -5.71
C PRO A 203 -4.66 -2.65 -5.11
N ARG A 204 -3.97 -1.72 -5.77
CA ARG A 204 -3.82 -0.35 -5.26
C ARG A 204 -5.09 0.50 -5.39
N ASP A 205 -5.74 0.49 -6.53
CA ASP A 205 -6.84 1.41 -6.83
C ASP A 205 -8.21 0.81 -6.52
N SER A 206 -9.16 1.66 -6.13
CA SER A 206 -10.49 1.23 -5.69
C SER A 206 -11.29 0.49 -6.76
N ASP A 207 -11.15 0.86 -8.05
CA ASP A 207 -11.77 0.14 -9.17
C ASP A 207 -11.19 -1.26 -9.37
N MET A 208 -9.88 -1.42 -9.18
CA MET A 208 -9.23 -2.73 -9.18
C MET A 208 -9.65 -3.57 -7.97
N GLN A 209 -9.76 -2.94 -6.78
CA GLN A 209 -10.22 -3.60 -5.55
C GLN A 209 -11.67 -4.07 -5.69
N GLU A 210 -12.54 -3.26 -6.26
CA GLU A 210 -13.93 -3.61 -6.53
C GLU A 210 -14.06 -4.86 -7.41
N ASN A 211 -13.16 -5.01 -8.38
CA ASN A 211 -13.16 -6.17 -9.29
C ASN A 211 -12.47 -7.40 -8.70
N ALA A 212 -11.46 -7.23 -7.84
CA ALA A 212 -10.60 -8.32 -7.38
C ALA A 212 -10.92 -8.86 -5.99
N LEU A 213 -11.53 -8.04 -5.11
CA LEU A 213 -11.70 -8.41 -3.71
C LEU A 213 -13.07 -9.03 -3.42
N GLY A 214 -13.05 -10.17 -2.78
CA GLY A 214 -14.23 -10.79 -2.18
C GLY A 214 -15.36 -11.14 -3.14
N GLU A 215 -16.44 -11.64 -2.55
CA GLU A 215 -17.66 -12.01 -3.28
C GLU A 215 -18.68 -10.85 -3.29
N PRO A 216 -19.43 -10.68 -4.38
CA PRO A 216 -20.45 -9.64 -4.43
C PRO A 216 -21.57 -9.93 -3.41
N VAL A 217 -21.97 -8.90 -2.68
CA VAL A 217 -23.11 -8.94 -1.77
C VAL A 217 -24.26 -8.15 -2.42
N SER A 218 -25.47 -8.74 -2.46
CA SER A 218 -26.63 -8.12 -3.14
C SER A 218 -26.99 -6.76 -2.50
N VAL A 219 -26.83 -5.68 -3.25
CA VAL A 219 -26.92 -4.29 -2.74
C VAL A 219 -28.30 -3.92 -2.16
N PRO A 220 -29.47 -4.31 -2.72
CA PRO A 220 -30.76 -3.89 -2.15
C PRO A 220 -31.01 -4.31 -0.69
N GLY A 221 -30.39 -5.42 -0.27
CA GLY A 221 -30.48 -5.90 1.13
C GLY A 221 -29.21 -5.69 1.94
N ALA A 222 -28.08 -5.45 1.30
CA ALA A 222 -26.76 -5.44 1.91
C ALA A 222 -26.52 -4.23 2.83
N LEU A 223 -26.96 -3.03 2.40
CA LEU A 223 -26.86 -1.82 3.22
C LEU A 223 -27.78 -1.84 4.43
N SER A 224 -28.76 -2.76 4.47
CA SER A 224 -29.63 -2.96 5.64
C SER A 224 -29.03 -3.94 6.65
N MET A 225 -28.07 -4.80 6.23
CA MET A 225 -27.43 -5.80 7.10
C MET A 225 -25.91 -5.93 6.82
N PRO A 226 -25.14 -4.82 6.89
CA PRO A 226 -23.72 -4.87 6.63
C PRO A 226 -23.01 -5.65 7.73
N GLN A 227 -21.94 -6.36 7.37
CA GLN A 227 -21.10 -7.10 8.31
C GLN A 227 -19.73 -6.45 8.42
N ARG A 228 -19.08 -6.58 9.59
CA ARG A 228 -17.69 -6.13 9.77
C ARG A 228 -16.80 -6.72 8.69
N GLY A 229 -16.05 -5.85 8.02
CA GLY A 229 -15.17 -6.22 6.94
C GLY A 229 -15.78 -6.18 5.54
N ASP A 230 -17.08 -5.97 5.39
CA ASP A 230 -17.63 -5.68 4.07
C ASP A 230 -17.00 -4.40 3.50
N LEU A 231 -16.76 -4.38 2.19
CA LEU A 231 -16.26 -3.23 1.45
C LEU A 231 -17.43 -2.59 0.69
N ILE A 232 -17.64 -1.29 0.86
CA ILE A 232 -18.62 -0.52 0.10
C ILE A 232 -17.87 0.32 -0.92
N PHE A 233 -18.27 0.24 -2.20
CA PHE A 233 -17.65 0.95 -3.30
C PHE A 233 -18.55 2.03 -3.89
N TRP A 234 -17.94 3.10 -4.32
CA TRP A 234 -18.47 4.18 -5.14
C TRP A 234 -17.48 4.45 -6.26
N PRO A 235 -17.85 5.15 -7.34
CA PRO A 235 -16.87 5.59 -8.34
C PRO A 235 -15.68 6.29 -7.69
N ARG A 236 -14.49 5.67 -7.78
CA ARG A 236 -13.21 6.16 -7.21
C ARG A 236 -13.19 6.29 -5.69
N HIS A 237 -14.00 5.53 -4.96
CA HIS A 237 -13.98 5.52 -3.52
C HIS A 237 -14.33 4.15 -2.94
N VAL A 238 -13.76 3.85 -1.78
CA VAL A 238 -14.03 2.63 -1.03
C VAL A 238 -14.04 2.92 0.47
N ALA A 239 -14.87 2.19 1.21
CA ALA A 239 -14.93 2.22 2.66
C ALA A 239 -15.02 0.80 3.23
N LEU A 240 -14.48 0.61 4.43
CA LEU A 240 -14.58 -0.62 5.21
C LEU A 240 -15.77 -0.52 6.18
N VAL A 241 -16.66 -1.50 6.17
CA VAL A 241 -17.68 -1.62 7.20
C VAL A 241 -17.02 -2.00 8.53
N ARG A 242 -17.09 -1.10 9.50
CA ARG A 242 -16.54 -1.29 10.83
C ARG A 242 -17.45 -2.15 11.70
N ASP A 243 -18.72 -1.85 11.66
CA ASP A 243 -19.81 -2.57 12.33
C ASP A 243 -21.13 -2.35 11.59
N ARG A 244 -22.26 -2.84 12.14
CA ARG A 244 -23.57 -2.72 11.49
C ARG A 244 -24.06 -1.30 11.24
N LYS A 245 -23.41 -0.28 11.81
CA LYS A 245 -23.86 1.12 11.77
C LYS A 245 -22.81 2.06 11.21
N THR A 246 -21.53 1.68 11.25
CA THR A 246 -20.42 2.57 10.94
C THR A 246 -19.47 1.99 9.92
N ILE A 247 -18.84 2.89 9.16
CA ILE A 247 -17.71 2.62 8.27
C ILE A 247 -16.46 3.33 8.77
N ILE A 248 -15.30 2.85 8.36
CA ILE A 248 -14.03 3.54 8.46
C ILE A 248 -13.46 3.72 7.06
N HIS A 249 -13.03 4.93 6.74
CA HIS A 249 -12.41 5.26 5.46
C HIS A 249 -11.55 6.52 5.53
N ALA A 250 -10.52 6.59 4.70
CA ALA A 250 -9.84 7.85 4.41
C ALA A 250 -10.66 8.61 3.37
N ASN A 251 -10.97 9.87 3.62
CA ASN A 251 -11.84 10.64 2.73
C ASN A 251 -11.53 12.15 2.76
N ALA A 252 -11.81 12.81 1.62
CA ALA A 252 -11.58 14.24 1.47
C ALA A 252 -12.56 15.13 2.26
N HIS A 253 -13.70 14.59 2.71
CA HIS A 253 -14.65 15.35 3.54
C HIS A 253 -14.06 15.64 4.92
N HIS A 254 -13.45 14.64 5.57
CA HIS A 254 -12.78 14.79 6.86
C HIS A 254 -11.31 15.18 6.71
N MET A 255 -10.74 15.08 5.50
CA MET A 255 -9.30 15.21 5.22
C MET A 255 -8.45 14.28 6.11
N ALA A 256 -9.01 13.12 6.47
CA ALA A 256 -8.39 12.11 7.34
C ALA A 256 -9.07 10.75 7.21
N VAL A 257 -8.48 9.75 7.86
CA VAL A 257 -9.17 8.50 8.20
C VAL A 257 -10.17 8.79 9.30
N ALA A 258 -11.44 8.52 9.03
CA ALA A 258 -12.54 8.81 9.94
C ALA A 258 -13.54 7.65 10.02
N ILE A 259 -14.24 7.58 11.14
CA ILE A 259 -15.39 6.71 11.34
C ILE A 259 -16.65 7.57 11.24
N GLU A 260 -17.59 7.13 10.41
CA GLU A 260 -18.89 7.80 10.31
C GLU A 260 -20.04 6.79 10.15
N PRO A 261 -21.30 7.19 10.47
CA PRO A 261 -22.47 6.34 10.23
C PRO A 261 -22.65 6.06 8.73
N ILE A 262 -22.93 4.79 8.38
CA ILE A 262 -23.11 4.34 6.98
C ILE A 262 -24.18 5.18 6.26
N ASN A 263 -25.32 5.40 6.88
CA ASN A 263 -26.42 6.15 6.30
C ASN A 263 -26.05 7.62 6.02
N GLN A 264 -25.25 8.25 6.88
CA GLN A 264 -24.76 9.63 6.68
C GLN A 264 -23.76 9.69 5.54
N ALA A 265 -22.79 8.77 5.49
CA ALA A 265 -21.84 8.68 4.40
C ALA A 265 -22.53 8.48 3.05
N VAL A 266 -23.44 7.50 2.96
CA VAL A 266 -24.18 7.20 1.74
C VAL A 266 -25.00 8.41 1.29
N ALA A 267 -25.75 9.05 2.21
CA ALA A 267 -26.55 10.23 1.88
C ALA A 267 -25.70 11.41 1.42
N ARG A 268 -24.57 11.68 2.09
CA ARG A 268 -23.64 12.76 1.75
C ARG A 268 -23.00 12.54 0.39
N ILE A 269 -22.51 11.32 0.11
CA ILE A 269 -21.85 10.99 -1.14
C ILE A 269 -22.87 11.01 -2.29
N LYS A 270 -24.10 10.55 -2.04
CA LYS A 270 -25.20 10.65 -3.02
C LYS A 270 -25.57 12.11 -3.34
N ALA A 271 -25.62 12.97 -2.33
CA ALA A 271 -25.84 14.41 -2.53
C ALA A 271 -24.72 15.08 -3.35
N ALA A 272 -23.50 14.52 -3.32
CA ALA A 272 -22.37 14.94 -4.15
C ALA A 272 -22.36 14.29 -5.56
N GLY A 273 -23.42 13.55 -5.93
CA GLY A 273 -23.60 12.99 -7.27
C GLY A 273 -22.99 11.61 -7.48
N SER A 274 -22.64 10.87 -6.42
CA SER A 274 -22.07 9.53 -6.53
C SER A 274 -22.90 8.51 -5.74
N GLU A 275 -23.25 7.40 -6.36
CA GLU A 275 -24.02 6.33 -5.72
C GLU A 275 -23.13 5.10 -5.45
N VAL A 276 -23.56 4.26 -4.49
CA VAL A 276 -22.92 2.96 -4.23
C VAL A 276 -22.98 2.10 -5.49
N THR A 277 -21.83 1.64 -5.94
CA THR A 277 -21.70 0.75 -7.12
C THR A 277 -21.83 -0.71 -6.72
N SER A 278 -21.18 -1.11 -5.63
CA SER A 278 -21.24 -2.48 -5.14
C SER A 278 -20.89 -2.57 -3.66
N MET A 279 -21.16 -3.75 -3.10
CA MET A 279 -20.63 -4.18 -1.82
C MET A 279 -19.97 -5.54 -1.99
N ARG A 280 -18.80 -5.71 -1.39
CA ARG A 280 -18.00 -6.94 -1.47
C ARG A 280 -17.73 -7.49 -0.06
N ARG A 281 -17.71 -8.81 0.06
CA ARG A 281 -17.36 -9.49 1.29
C ARG A 281 -16.08 -10.28 1.12
N VAL A 282 -15.03 -9.84 1.80
CA VAL A 282 -13.73 -10.52 1.79
C VAL A 282 -13.76 -11.62 2.85
N ILE A 283 -13.51 -12.85 2.43
CA ILE A 283 -13.43 -14.00 3.33
C ILE A 283 -11.98 -14.16 3.77
N VAL A 284 -11.68 -13.81 5.00
CA VAL A 284 -10.38 -14.12 5.61
C VAL A 284 -10.37 -15.63 5.91
N ARG A 285 -9.58 -16.39 5.15
CA ARG A 285 -9.31 -17.79 5.51
C ARG A 285 -8.36 -17.78 6.69
N THR A 286 -8.87 -17.98 7.90
CA THR A 286 -8.03 -18.30 9.04
C THR A 286 -7.27 -19.58 8.68
N GLN A 287 -5.93 -19.49 8.57
CA GLN A 287 -5.11 -20.70 8.58
C GLN A 287 -5.34 -21.34 9.94
N SER A 288 -6.15 -22.40 9.98
CA SER A 288 -6.23 -23.28 11.13
C SER A 288 -4.83 -23.88 11.30
N GLY A 289 -4.17 -23.49 12.40
CA GLY A 289 -2.88 -24.01 12.78
C GLY A 289 -2.96 -25.53 12.86
N GLY A 290 -2.10 -26.19 12.07
CA GLY A 290 -1.77 -27.61 12.22
C GLY A 290 -0.61 -27.74 13.17
#